data_c0cf84d34332269c9d42b979f34b9ea4
#
_entry.id   c0cf84d34332269c9d42b979f34b9ea4
#
_cell.length_a   1.000
_cell.length_b   1.000
_cell.length_c   1.000
_cell.angle_alpha   90.00
_cell.angle_beta   90.00
_cell.angle_gamma   90.00
#
_symmetry.space_group_name_H-M   'P 1'
#
loop_
_entity.id
_entity.type
_entity.pdbx_description
1 polymer ?
#
loop_
_entity_poly.entity_id
_entity_poly.type
_entity_poly.pdbx_seq_one_letter_code
_entity_poly.pdbx_strand_id
1 'polypeptide(L)'
;MRFYWFKEIPSTQTFLVDLLKQEATLPILVVARNQTGGIGSRGNKWQSPKLGLYLSLALHESSLPRDLPLQSSALYFGWLFLERLRAQYPNLWLKWPNDYYKGDKKVGGLLTQSMRKAVILGLGLNIFDDRLACLCDQYDLQRLASLLSVVIDFLSFDGIEFSRILDLDSYTQDLVATSRDSVFTFPSWQCVFHKYQQEFHKNRGFSTHVMEGTSRGYIRLEDCLLREDGALVLGDEVFYSRR
;
A
#
# COMPACT_ATOMS: atom_id res chain seq x y z
N MET A 1 13.57 -12.63 -5.24
CA MET A 1 12.75 -12.04 -4.15
C MET A 1 12.37 -13.14 -3.19
N ARG A 2 12.39 -12.89 -1.87
CA ARG A 2 11.88 -13.83 -0.88
C ARG A 2 10.42 -13.49 -0.55
N PHE A 3 9.55 -14.49 -0.62
CA PHE A 3 8.13 -14.41 -0.32
C PHE A 3 7.80 -15.12 0.99
N TYR A 4 7.02 -14.49 1.86
CA TYR A 4 6.50 -15.04 3.11
C TYR A 4 4.99 -14.91 3.12
N TRP A 5 4.28 -16.00 3.45
CA TRP A 5 2.85 -16.02 3.67
C TRP A 5 2.54 -16.41 5.12
N PHE A 6 1.55 -15.74 5.69
CA PHE A 6 0.99 -16.06 7.01
C PHE A 6 -0.53 -16.01 6.96
N LYS A 7 -1.17 -17.01 7.54
CA LYS A 7 -2.60 -16.96 7.83
C LYS A 7 -2.91 -15.87 8.84
N GLU A 8 -2.07 -15.78 9.88
CA GLU A 8 -2.13 -14.74 10.91
C GLU A 8 -0.72 -14.37 11.39
N ILE A 9 -0.49 -13.10 11.63
CA ILE A 9 0.75 -12.55 12.17
C ILE A 9 0.44 -11.26 12.95
N PRO A 10 1.26 -10.84 13.94
CA PRO A 10 1.06 -9.54 14.57
C PRO A 10 1.08 -8.39 13.57
N SER A 11 2.09 -8.29 12.72
CA SER A 11 2.21 -7.25 11.68
C SER A 11 3.20 -7.69 10.60
N THR A 12 2.76 -7.64 9.33
CA THR A 12 3.64 -7.89 8.18
C THR A 12 4.76 -6.85 8.11
N GLN A 13 4.46 -5.59 8.48
CA GLN A 13 5.42 -4.49 8.47
C GLN A 13 6.52 -4.69 9.52
N THR A 14 6.15 -5.04 10.75
CA THR A 14 7.12 -5.30 11.82
C THR A 14 8.00 -6.49 11.49
N PHE A 15 7.41 -7.58 11.02
CA PHE A 15 8.15 -8.78 10.61
C PHE A 15 9.19 -8.46 9.52
N LEU A 16 8.77 -7.70 8.49
CA LEU A 16 9.68 -7.31 7.41
C LEU A 16 10.81 -6.38 7.90
N VAL A 17 10.49 -5.43 8.78
CA VAL A 17 11.51 -4.55 9.39
C VAL A 17 12.53 -5.36 10.19
N ASP A 18 12.10 -6.39 10.93
CA ASP A 18 13.00 -7.25 11.70
C ASP A 18 13.89 -8.11 10.81
N LEU A 19 13.38 -8.59 9.66
CA LEU A 19 14.22 -9.24 8.64
C LEU A 19 15.30 -8.28 8.10
N LEU A 20 14.95 -7.03 7.84
CA LEU A 20 15.90 -6.02 7.35
C LEU A 20 16.97 -5.65 8.39
N LYS A 21 16.64 -5.67 9.68
CA LYS A 21 17.64 -5.51 10.77
C LYS A 21 18.68 -6.64 10.74
N GLN A 22 18.28 -7.85 10.35
CA GLN A 22 19.12 -9.04 10.18
C GLN A 22 19.82 -9.10 8.81
N GLU A 23 19.86 -7.98 8.08
CA GLU A 23 20.54 -7.85 6.79
C GLU A 23 20.01 -8.78 5.67
N ALA A 24 18.73 -9.10 5.73
CA ALA A 24 18.09 -9.91 4.70
C ALA A 24 18.17 -9.24 3.32
N THR A 25 18.41 -10.05 2.29
CA THR A 25 18.58 -9.60 0.90
C THR A 25 17.25 -9.11 0.32
N LEU A 26 17.27 -7.93 -0.30
CA LEU A 26 16.14 -7.36 -1.02
C LEU A 26 15.99 -7.97 -2.44
N PRO A 27 14.79 -7.96 -3.02
CA PRO A 27 13.51 -7.55 -2.43
C PRO A 27 12.86 -8.63 -1.56
N ILE A 28 12.01 -8.22 -0.61
CA ILE A 28 11.26 -9.12 0.29
C ILE A 28 9.79 -8.76 0.22
N LEU A 29 8.93 -9.78 0.09
CA LEU A 29 7.48 -9.66 0.12
C LEU A 29 6.91 -10.49 1.28
N VAL A 30 6.17 -9.85 2.16
CA VAL A 30 5.46 -10.50 3.27
C VAL A 30 3.97 -10.28 3.10
N VAL A 31 3.19 -11.33 3.11
CA VAL A 31 1.74 -11.28 2.94
C VAL A 31 1.05 -12.00 4.10
N ALA A 32 -0.05 -11.47 4.57
CA ALA A 32 -0.89 -12.11 5.58
C ALA A 32 -2.38 -11.91 5.27
N ARG A 33 -3.19 -12.87 5.71
CA ARG A 33 -4.65 -12.81 5.66
C ARG A 33 -5.22 -12.03 6.84
N ASN A 34 -4.56 -12.12 8.00
CA ASN A 34 -4.97 -11.46 9.23
C ASN A 34 -3.79 -10.86 9.98
N GLN A 35 -4.02 -9.73 10.67
CA GLN A 35 -3.06 -9.13 11.60
C GLN A 35 -3.68 -8.90 12.96
N THR A 36 -3.00 -9.33 14.04
CA THR A 36 -3.46 -9.12 15.43
C THR A 36 -2.94 -7.83 16.05
N GLY A 37 -1.91 -7.22 15.47
CA GLY A 37 -1.27 -6.00 15.93
C GLY A 37 -0.92 -5.07 14.77
N GLY A 38 -1.83 -4.91 13.79
CA GLY A 38 -1.61 -4.09 12.61
C GLY A 38 -1.29 -2.64 12.96
N ILE A 39 -0.38 -2.04 12.18
CA ILE A 39 0.09 -0.67 12.36
C ILE A 39 -0.47 0.18 11.23
N GLY A 40 -1.10 1.29 11.60
CA GLY A 40 -1.53 2.34 10.69
C GLY A 40 -0.57 3.53 10.66
N SER A 41 -0.92 4.56 9.90
CA SER A 41 -0.13 5.80 9.87
C SER A 41 -0.08 6.45 11.26
N ARG A 42 1.07 7.08 11.57
CA ARG A 42 1.26 7.88 12.81
C ARG A 42 1.13 7.06 14.10
N GLY A 43 1.44 5.75 14.07
CA GLY A 43 1.34 4.88 15.24
C GLY A 43 -0.10 4.49 15.60
N ASN A 44 -1.09 4.82 14.78
CA ASN A 44 -2.46 4.35 14.98
C ASN A 44 -2.51 2.83 14.82
N LYS A 45 -3.38 2.18 15.58
CA LYS A 45 -3.66 0.76 15.36
C LYS A 45 -4.50 0.60 14.10
N TRP A 46 -4.16 -0.40 13.30
CA TRP A 46 -5.01 -0.86 12.21
C TRP A 46 -6.03 -1.85 12.75
N GLN A 47 -7.30 -1.59 12.50
CA GLN A 47 -8.36 -2.52 12.86
C GLN A 47 -8.51 -3.56 11.74
N SER A 48 -8.17 -4.81 12.05
CA SER A 48 -8.27 -5.91 11.10
C SER A 48 -9.70 -6.38 10.94
N PRO A 49 -10.22 -6.53 9.70
CA PRO A 49 -11.50 -7.15 9.40
C PRO A 49 -11.44 -8.68 9.59
N LYS A 50 -12.59 -9.35 9.51
CA LYS A 50 -12.69 -10.82 9.51
C LYS A 50 -11.90 -11.48 8.37
N LEU A 51 -11.82 -10.82 7.23
CA LEU A 51 -10.97 -11.19 6.10
C LEU A 51 -10.28 -9.94 5.57
N GLY A 52 -8.97 -9.91 5.62
CA GLY A 52 -8.14 -8.83 5.10
C GLY A 52 -7.07 -9.33 4.14
N LEU A 53 -6.42 -8.40 3.47
CA LEU A 53 -5.17 -8.61 2.75
C LEU A 53 -4.15 -7.62 3.28
N TYR A 54 -3.07 -8.13 3.81
CA TYR A 54 -1.96 -7.35 4.32
C TYR A 54 -0.71 -7.74 3.58
N LEU A 55 -0.05 -6.75 3.01
CA LEU A 55 1.16 -6.94 2.24
C LEU A 55 2.21 -5.94 2.70
N SER A 56 3.43 -6.40 2.96
CA SER A 56 4.59 -5.53 3.14
C SER A 56 5.66 -5.91 2.14
N LEU A 57 6.15 -4.93 1.38
CA LEU A 57 7.16 -5.09 0.34
C LEU A 57 8.34 -4.18 0.64
N ALA A 58 9.55 -4.74 0.66
CA ALA A 58 10.79 -3.97 0.73
C ALA A 58 11.50 -4.02 -0.62
N LEU A 59 11.83 -2.84 -1.13
CA LEU A 59 12.58 -2.63 -2.37
C LEU A 59 13.84 -1.82 -2.08
N HIS A 60 14.89 -2.03 -2.89
CA HIS A 60 16.03 -1.14 -2.85
C HIS A 60 15.66 0.22 -3.49
N GLU A 61 16.11 1.32 -2.91
CA GLU A 61 15.82 2.67 -3.43
C GLU A 61 16.25 2.85 -4.90
N SER A 62 17.34 2.20 -5.31
CA SER A 62 17.82 2.25 -6.70
C SER A 62 16.88 1.56 -7.71
N SER A 63 15.90 0.79 -7.25
CA SER A 63 14.87 0.18 -8.10
C SER A 63 13.72 1.14 -8.40
N LEU A 64 13.67 2.29 -7.73
CA LEU A 64 12.60 3.27 -7.90
C LEU A 64 12.90 4.24 -9.05
N PRO A 65 11.88 4.85 -9.65
CA PRO A 65 12.08 5.90 -10.66
C PRO A 65 12.92 7.05 -10.11
N ARG A 66 13.85 7.54 -10.91
CA ARG A 66 14.75 8.63 -10.50
C ARG A 66 14.04 9.94 -10.23
N ASP A 67 12.87 10.15 -10.86
CA ASP A 67 12.03 11.32 -10.72
C ASP A 67 11.03 11.23 -9.56
N LEU A 68 10.99 10.09 -8.81
CA LEU A 68 10.07 9.93 -7.69
C LEU A 68 10.56 10.73 -6.48
N PRO A 69 9.81 11.74 -6.01
CA PRO A 69 10.06 12.35 -4.72
C PRO A 69 9.78 11.34 -3.60
N LEU A 70 10.80 10.92 -2.85
CA LEU A 70 10.66 9.84 -1.86
C LEU A 70 9.56 10.12 -0.81
N GLN A 71 9.32 11.39 -0.47
CA GLN A 71 8.23 11.80 0.42
C GLN A 71 6.83 11.52 -0.17
N SER A 72 6.72 11.29 -1.48
CA SER A 72 5.46 10.97 -2.17
C SER A 72 5.32 9.47 -2.52
N SER A 73 6.21 8.64 -2.00
CA SER A 73 6.18 7.19 -2.23
C SER A 73 4.82 6.55 -1.89
N ALA A 74 4.14 7.03 -0.82
CA ALA A 74 2.84 6.50 -0.44
C ALA A 74 1.76 6.79 -1.49
N LEU A 75 1.77 7.99 -2.08
CA LEU A 75 0.88 8.36 -3.17
C LEU A 75 1.21 7.57 -4.44
N TYR A 76 2.50 7.47 -4.76
CA TYR A 76 2.99 6.77 -5.94
C TYR A 76 2.57 5.30 -5.95
N PHE A 77 2.94 4.55 -4.93
CA PHE A 77 2.59 3.13 -4.83
C PHE A 77 1.09 2.93 -4.56
N GLY A 78 0.46 3.86 -3.84
CA GLY A 78 -0.98 3.88 -3.68
C GLY A 78 -1.72 3.90 -5.01
N TRP A 79 -1.25 4.71 -5.95
CA TRP A 79 -1.82 4.75 -7.29
C TRP A 79 -1.54 3.48 -8.09
N LEU A 80 -0.31 2.96 -8.06
CA LEU A 80 0.03 1.72 -8.79
C LEU A 80 -0.81 0.53 -8.34
N PHE A 81 -1.00 0.36 -7.03
CA PHE A 81 -1.89 -0.68 -6.51
C PHE A 81 -3.36 -0.40 -6.87
N LEU A 82 -3.80 0.87 -6.83
CA LEU A 82 -5.16 1.23 -7.23
C LEU A 82 -5.47 0.83 -8.68
N GLU A 83 -4.55 1.10 -9.61
CA GLU A 83 -4.74 0.71 -11.02
C GLU A 83 -4.95 -0.81 -11.16
N ARG A 84 -4.25 -1.62 -10.36
CA ARG A 84 -4.42 -3.08 -10.35
C ARG A 84 -5.74 -3.50 -9.69
N LEU A 85 -6.06 -2.91 -8.54
CA LEU A 85 -7.31 -3.20 -7.83
C LEU A 85 -8.56 -2.84 -8.64
N ARG A 86 -8.48 -1.82 -9.49
CA ARG A 86 -9.60 -1.39 -10.37
C ARG A 86 -10.00 -2.41 -11.41
N ALA A 87 -9.15 -3.37 -11.74
CA ALA A 87 -9.54 -4.51 -12.59
C ALA A 87 -10.71 -5.30 -12.00
N GLN A 88 -10.83 -5.35 -10.67
CA GLN A 88 -11.92 -6.05 -9.97
C GLN A 88 -12.89 -5.07 -9.27
N TYR A 89 -12.42 -3.89 -8.91
CA TYR A 89 -13.17 -2.86 -8.17
C TYR A 89 -13.05 -1.50 -8.86
N PRO A 90 -13.73 -1.27 -9.99
CA PRO A 90 -13.55 -0.07 -10.82
C PRO A 90 -13.90 1.24 -10.09
N ASN A 91 -14.74 1.18 -9.06
CA ASN A 91 -15.17 2.36 -8.29
C ASN A 91 -14.25 2.73 -7.13
N LEU A 92 -13.09 2.05 -7.00
CA LEU A 92 -12.10 2.45 -6.02
C LEU A 92 -11.41 3.75 -6.44
N TRP A 93 -11.05 4.55 -5.44
CA TRP A 93 -10.25 5.74 -5.64
C TRP A 93 -9.28 5.96 -4.47
N LEU A 94 -8.25 6.77 -4.72
CA LEU A 94 -7.19 7.05 -3.75
C LEU A 94 -7.41 8.44 -3.17
N LYS A 95 -7.80 8.48 -1.90
CA LYS A 95 -7.83 9.70 -1.10
C LYS A 95 -6.39 10.05 -0.68
N TRP A 96 -6.00 11.29 -0.87
CA TRP A 96 -4.70 11.77 -0.43
C TRP A 96 -4.46 11.57 1.06
N PRO A 97 -3.28 11.11 1.46
CA PRO A 97 -2.16 10.74 0.59
C PRO A 97 -2.12 9.26 0.22
N ASN A 98 -2.90 8.39 0.87
CA ASN A 98 -2.59 6.97 0.89
C ASN A 98 -3.77 6.05 1.27
N ASP A 99 -5.01 6.56 1.25
CA ASP A 99 -6.19 5.82 1.69
C ASP A 99 -7.07 5.38 0.50
N TYR A 100 -7.45 4.10 0.45
CA TYR A 100 -8.39 3.58 -0.56
C TYR A 100 -9.82 3.72 -0.07
N TYR A 101 -10.64 4.26 -0.95
CA TYR A 101 -12.05 4.51 -0.71
C TYR A 101 -12.95 3.82 -1.74
N LYS A 102 -14.10 3.28 -1.27
CA LYS A 102 -15.23 2.81 -2.07
C LYS A 102 -16.41 3.72 -1.72
N GLY A 103 -16.79 4.61 -2.66
CA GLY A 103 -17.69 5.72 -2.31
C GLY A 103 -17.04 6.67 -1.30
N ASP A 104 -17.72 6.90 -0.18
CA ASP A 104 -17.30 7.74 0.94
C ASP A 104 -16.61 6.98 2.09
N LYS A 105 -16.43 5.66 1.94
CA LYS A 105 -15.93 4.78 3.00
C LYS A 105 -14.53 4.30 2.71
N LYS A 106 -13.65 4.38 3.73
CA LYS A 106 -12.30 3.86 3.67
C LYS A 106 -12.31 2.32 3.75
N VAL A 107 -11.73 1.67 2.74
CA VAL A 107 -11.63 0.20 2.65
C VAL A 107 -10.18 -0.29 2.69
N GLY A 108 -9.22 0.61 2.76
CA GLY A 108 -7.81 0.24 2.80
C GLY A 108 -6.88 1.42 2.95
N GLY A 109 -5.59 1.15 2.95
CA GLY A 109 -4.57 2.19 2.99
C GLY A 109 -3.17 1.63 2.79
N LEU A 110 -2.24 2.54 2.49
CA LEU A 110 -0.85 2.22 2.25
C LEU A 110 0.06 3.05 3.17
N LEU A 111 1.07 2.40 3.73
CA LEU A 111 2.13 3.03 4.49
C LEU A 111 3.44 2.96 3.71
N THR A 112 4.30 3.96 3.88
CA THR A 112 5.69 3.89 3.43
C THR A 112 6.63 4.35 4.52
N GLN A 113 7.78 3.69 4.59
CA GLN A 113 8.90 4.12 5.42
C GLN A 113 10.21 3.80 4.72
N SER A 114 11.27 4.50 5.06
CA SER A 114 12.63 4.15 4.61
C SER A 114 13.45 3.62 5.76
N MET A 115 14.26 2.64 5.48
CA MET A 115 15.22 2.09 6.42
C MET A 115 16.50 1.73 5.66
N ARG A 116 17.63 2.35 6.04
CA ARG A 116 18.89 2.22 5.29
C ARG A 116 18.68 2.63 3.82
N LYS A 117 18.92 1.72 2.86
CA LYS A 117 18.71 1.92 1.41
C LYS A 117 17.43 1.23 0.91
N ALA A 118 16.53 0.86 1.80
CA ALA A 118 15.27 0.21 1.47
C ALA A 118 14.09 1.17 1.62
N VAL A 119 13.16 1.12 0.67
CA VAL A 119 11.80 1.65 0.81
C VAL A 119 10.88 0.49 1.12
N ILE A 120 10.16 0.61 2.21
CA ILE A 120 9.22 -0.39 2.72
C ILE A 120 7.81 0.13 2.51
N LEU A 121 7.00 -0.68 1.85
CA LEU A 121 5.59 -0.42 1.58
C LEU A 121 4.75 -1.37 2.42
N GLY A 122 3.69 -0.87 3.05
CA GLY A 122 2.71 -1.69 3.75
C GLY A 122 1.32 -1.38 3.21
N LEU A 123 0.66 -2.36 2.58
CA LEU A 123 -0.70 -2.28 2.08
C LEU A 123 -1.63 -3.05 3.03
N GLY A 124 -2.74 -2.42 3.44
CA GLY A 124 -3.84 -3.08 4.14
C GLY A 124 -5.15 -2.86 3.42
N LEU A 125 -5.89 -3.95 3.15
CA LEU A 125 -7.20 -3.93 2.51
C LEU A 125 -8.22 -4.68 3.35
N ASN A 126 -9.37 -4.08 3.58
CA ASN A 126 -10.53 -4.74 4.18
C ASN A 126 -11.28 -5.51 3.09
N ILE A 127 -11.24 -6.83 3.12
CA ILE A 127 -11.92 -7.68 2.14
C ILE A 127 -13.35 -7.93 2.55
N PHE A 128 -13.56 -8.40 3.79
CA PHE A 128 -14.88 -8.66 4.36
C PHE A 128 -14.92 -8.46 5.87
N ASP A 129 -15.96 -7.82 6.34
CA ASP A 129 -16.35 -7.71 7.77
C ASP A 129 -17.80 -7.27 7.85
N ASP A 130 -18.48 -7.58 8.97
CA ASP A 130 -19.89 -7.18 9.19
C ASP A 130 -20.02 -5.72 9.66
N ARG A 131 -18.95 -5.11 10.17
CA ARG A 131 -18.97 -3.80 10.82
C ARG A 131 -18.10 -2.76 10.15
N LEU A 132 -17.06 -3.21 9.42
CA LEU A 132 -16.12 -2.34 8.72
C LEU A 132 -16.54 -2.17 7.26
N ALA A 133 -16.19 -1.04 6.67
CA ALA A 133 -16.28 -0.88 5.23
C ALA A 133 -15.27 -1.77 4.52
N CYS A 134 -15.75 -2.53 3.52
CA CYS A 134 -15.00 -3.59 2.86
C CYS A 134 -15.19 -3.56 1.34
N LEU A 135 -14.30 -4.28 0.65
CA LEU A 135 -14.37 -4.47 -0.79
C LEU A 135 -15.52 -5.38 -1.20
N CYS A 136 -15.77 -6.44 -0.42
CA CYS A 136 -16.77 -7.48 -0.68
C CYS A 136 -17.86 -7.49 0.39
N ASP A 137 -19.04 -7.95 -0.01
CA ASP A 137 -20.20 -8.10 0.86
C ASP A 137 -20.32 -9.52 1.45
N GLN A 138 -19.41 -10.45 1.05
CA GLN A 138 -19.37 -11.83 1.50
C GLN A 138 -17.94 -12.29 1.79
N TYR A 139 -17.82 -13.24 2.73
CA TYR A 139 -16.55 -13.91 3.01
C TYR A 139 -16.19 -14.87 1.88
N ASP A 140 -15.11 -14.59 1.15
CA ASP A 140 -14.69 -15.37 0.00
C ASP A 140 -13.14 -15.42 -0.10
N LEU A 141 -12.57 -16.58 0.18
CA LEU A 141 -11.12 -16.81 0.09
C LEU A 141 -10.61 -16.84 -1.36
N GLN A 142 -11.45 -17.26 -2.32
CA GLN A 142 -11.05 -17.24 -3.73
C GLN A 142 -10.89 -15.80 -4.23
N ARG A 143 -11.71 -14.90 -3.72
CA ARG A 143 -11.57 -13.47 -3.98
C ARG A 143 -10.27 -12.90 -3.41
N LEU A 144 -9.87 -13.34 -2.23
CA LEU A 144 -8.57 -12.99 -1.66
C LEU A 144 -7.41 -13.47 -2.54
N ALA A 145 -7.45 -14.72 -3.03
CA ALA A 145 -6.44 -15.27 -3.94
C ALA A 145 -6.34 -14.44 -5.23
N SER A 146 -7.49 -14.14 -5.84
CA SER A 146 -7.56 -13.33 -7.07
C SER A 146 -7.04 -11.91 -6.86
N LEU A 147 -7.37 -11.26 -5.75
CA LEU A 147 -6.83 -9.94 -5.40
C LEU A 147 -5.33 -9.96 -5.19
N LEU A 148 -4.83 -10.98 -4.51
CA LEU A 148 -3.41 -11.13 -4.24
C LEU A 148 -2.63 -11.32 -5.54
N SER A 149 -3.14 -12.16 -6.47
CA SER A 149 -2.57 -12.31 -7.82
C SER A 149 -2.46 -10.97 -8.53
N VAL A 150 -3.58 -10.24 -8.65
CA VAL A 150 -3.63 -8.93 -9.33
C VAL A 150 -2.68 -7.90 -8.70
N VAL A 151 -2.58 -7.88 -7.38
CA VAL A 151 -1.69 -6.95 -6.65
C VAL A 151 -0.22 -7.30 -6.87
N ILE A 152 0.11 -8.58 -7.02
CA ILE A 152 1.49 -9.04 -7.18
C ILE A 152 1.93 -9.09 -8.65
N ASP A 153 1.01 -9.20 -9.60
CA ASP A 153 1.31 -9.26 -11.04
C ASP A 153 2.21 -8.13 -11.53
N PHE A 154 2.08 -6.92 -10.94
CA PHE A 154 2.96 -5.80 -11.31
C PHE A 154 4.43 -6.02 -10.92
N LEU A 155 4.71 -6.98 -10.04
CA LEU A 155 6.06 -7.37 -9.66
C LEU A 155 6.66 -8.38 -10.65
N SER A 156 5.90 -8.80 -11.67
CA SER A 156 6.31 -9.74 -12.73
C SER A 156 6.87 -11.07 -12.19
N PHE A 157 6.28 -11.58 -11.11
CA PHE A 157 6.65 -12.87 -10.54
C PHE A 157 5.57 -13.91 -10.79
N ASP A 158 5.97 -15.00 -11.45
CA ASP A 158 5.15 -16.21 -11.60
C ASP A 158 5.55 -17.26 -10.56
N GLY A 159 4.70 -18.25 -10.37
CA GLY A 159 5.05 -19.46 -9.65
C GLY A 159 4.46 -19.62 -8.25
N ILE A 160 3.56 -18.71 -7.80
CA ILE A 160 2.78 -18.94 -6.60
C ILE A 160 1.32 -19.19 -6.97
N GLU A 161 0.84 -20.36 -6.62
CA GLU A 161 -0.59 -20.66 -6.68
C GLU A 161 -1.23 -20.31 -5.33
N PHE A 162 -1.70 -19.06 -5.21
CA PHE A 162 -2.21 -18.51 -3.95
C PHE A 162 -3.36 -19.32 -3.37
N SER A 163 -4.20 -19.94 -4.21
CA SER A 163 -5.28 -20.81 -3.77
C SER A 163 -4.80 -21.98 -2.90
N ARG A 164 -3.57 -22.45 -3.12
CA ARG A 164 -2.99 -23.57 -2.35
C ARG A 164 -2.40 -23.18 -1.00
N ILE A 165 -1.98 -21.92 -0.86
CA ILE A 165 -1.31 -21.48 0.38
C ILE A 165 -2.23 -20.77 1.36
N LEU A 166 -3.44 -20.37 0.95
CA LEU A 166 -4.37 -19.58 1.77
C LEU A 166 -4.76 -20.26 3.09
N ASP A 167 -4.78 -21.57 3.12
CA ASP A 167 -5.14 -22.36 4.31
C ASP A 167 -3.93 -22.77 5.16
N LEU A 168 -2.71 -22.57 4.66
CA LEU A 168 -1.50 -22.82 5.44
C LEU A 168 -1.33 -21.78 6.55
N ASP A 169 -0.80 -22.18 7.70
CA ASP A 169 -0.49 -21.23 8.78
C ASP A 169 0.65 -20.30 8.41
N SER A 170 1.67 -20.84 7.73
CA SER A 170 2.78 -20.07 7.15
C SER A 170 3.40 -20.77 5.95
N TYR A 171 4.00 -19.99 5.07
CA TYR A 171 4.71 -20.50 3.90
C TYR A 171 5.83 -19.52 3.51
N THR A 172 6.97 -20.05 3.09
CA THR A 172 8.10 -19.25 2.63
C THR A 172 8.68 -19.85 1.36
N GLN A 173 8.95 -19.01 0.39
CA GLN A 173 9.56 -19.39 -0.88
C GLN A 173 10.48 -18.30 -1.41
N ASP A 174 11.59 -18.69 -2.04
CA ASP A 174 12.37 -17.79 -2.88
C ASP A 174 11.74 -17.75 -4.28
N LEU A 175 11.18 -16.60 -4.62
CA LEU A 175 10.60 -16.36 -5.93
C LEU A 175 11.69 -16.02 -6.93
N VAL A 176 11.73 -16.76 -8.04
CA VAL A 176 12.60 -16.46 -9.16
C VAL A 176 11.82 -15.61 -10.15
N ALA A 177 12.42 -14.51 -10.59
CA ALA A 177 11.83 -13.71 -11.66
C ALA A 177 11.78 -14.53 -12.96
N THR A 178 10.67 -14.45 -13.68
CA THR A 178 10.45 -15.19 -14.93
C THR A 178 11.30 -14.71 -16.09
N SER A 179 11.87 -13.52 -16.01
CA SER A 179 12.89 -13.04 -16.94
C SER A 179 14.21 -12.77 -16.23
N ARG A 180 15.34 -13.19 -16.86
CA ARG A 180 16.69 -12.94 -16.34
C ARG A 180 17.04 -11.46 -16.16
N ASP A 181 16.21 -10.55 -16.70
CA ASP A 181 16.37 -9.09 -16.70
C ASP A 181 15.26 -8.37 -15.90
N SER A 182 14.55 -9.03 -15.01
CA SER A 182 13.46 -8.40 -14.24
C SER A 182 14.00 -7.37 -13.25
N VAL A 183 14.44 -6.27 -13.79
CA VAL A 183 14.42 -4.98 -13.12
C VAL A 183 12.95 -4.60 -13.01
N PHE A 184 12.47 -4.30 -11.80
CA PHE A 184 11.15 -3.73 -11.63
C PHE A 184 10.99 -2.52 -12.54
N THR A 185 10.13 -2.61 -13.53
CA THR A 185 9.90 -1.50 -14.45
C THR A 185 8.74 -0.67 -13.91
N PHE A 186 9.05 0.23 -13.03
CA PHE A 186 8.08 1.18 -12.52
C PHE A 186 7.93 2.38 -13.48
N PRO A 187 6.71 2.85 -13.75
CA PRO A 187 6.49 4.07 -14.53
C PRO A 187 7.13 5.27 -13.83
N SER A 188 7.44 6.33 -14.57
CA SER A 188 7.94 7.57 -13.98
C SER A 188 6.93 8.19 -13.01
N TRP A 189 7.44 8.95 -12.03
CA TRP A 189 6.60 9.71 -11.12
C TRP A 189 5.65 10.63 -11.88
N GLN A 190 6.15 11.35 -12.87
CA GLN A 190 5.33 12.26 -13.68
C GLN A 190 4.13 11.57 -14.33
N CYS A 191 4.32 10.35 -14.85
CA CYS A 191 3.22 9.58 -15.44
C CYS A 191 2.14 9.25 -14.39
N VAL A 192 2.55 8.79 -13.21
CA VAL A 192 1.64 8.45 -12.11
C VAL A 192 0.96 9.70 -11.55
N PHE A 193 1.73 10.76 -11.33
CA PHE A 193 1.22 12.01 -10.79
C PHE A 193 0.17 12.65 -11.71
N HIS A 194 0.42 12.68 -13.02
CA HIS A 194 -0.54 13.22 -13.99
C HIS A 194 -1.89 12.51 -13.92
N LYS A 195 -1.90 11.19 -13.82
CA LYS A 195 -3.13 10.41 -13.67
C LYS A 195 -3.84 10.69 -12.34
N TYR A 196 -3.08 10.74 -11.24
CA TYR A 196 -3.64 11.06 -9.93
C TYR A 196 -4.23 12.47 -9.88
N GLN A 197 -3.55 13.46 -10.47
CA GLN A 197 -3.98 14.83 -10.52
C GLN A 197 -5.36 14.99 -11.19
N GLN A 198 -5.63 14.21 -12.24
CA GLN A 198 -6.93 14.21 -12.92
C GLN A 198 -8.07 13.77 -11.98
N GLU A 199 -7.77 12.91 -11.00
CA GLU A 199 -8.74 12.40 -10.03
C GLU A 199 -8.71 13.15 -8.69
N PHE A 200 -7.85 14.12 -8.51
CA PHE A 200 -7.70 14.82 -7.23
C PHE A 200 -9.00 15.51 -6.77
N HIS A 201 -9.87 15.89 -7.71
CA HIS A 201 -11.20 16.47 -7.43
C HIS A 201 -12.08 15.55 -6.56
N LYS A 202 -11.85 14.22 -6.55
CA LYS A 202 -12.56 13.26 -5.70
C LYS A 202 -12.30 13.45 -4.21
N ASN A 203 -11.26 14.21 -3.86
CA ASN A 203 -10.92 14.56 -2.47
C ASN A 203 -11.82 15.65 -1.88
N ARG A 204 -12.70 16.30 -2.68
CA ARG A 204 -13.65 17.31 -2.17
C ARG A 204 -14.56 16.74 -1.10
N GLY A 205 -14.80 17.51 -0.05
CA GLY A 205 -15.60 17.09 1.11
C GLY A 205 -14.84 16.20 2.10
N PHE A 206 -13.58 15.86 1.83
CA PHE A 206 -12.75 15.08 2.74
C PHE A 206 -11.70 15.95 3.43
N SER A 207 -11.32 15.49 4.63
CA SER A 207 -10.23 16.11 5.40
C SER A 207 -9.12 15.10 5.64
N THR A 208 -7.94 15.59 5.94
CA THR A 208 -6.81 14.76 6.37
C THR A 208 -6.15 15.36 7.60
N HIS A 209 -5.55 14.47 8.41
CA HIS A 209 -4.71 14.92 9.52
C HIS A 209 -3.35 15.39 8.99
N VAL A 210 -2.89 16.49 9.49
CA VAL A 210 -1.54 17.00 9.26
C VAL A 210 -0.85 17.25 10.59
N MET A 211 0.47 17.39 10.54
CA MET A 211 1.27 17.80 11.69
C MET A 211 1.73 19.23 11.45
N GLU A 212 1.42 20.09 12.36
CA GLU A 212 1.93 21.47 12.47
C GLU A 212 2.90 21.50 13.65
N GLY A 213 4.20 21.38 13.37
CA GLY A 213 5.19 21.20 14.43
C GLY A 213 4.89 19.96 15.29
N THR A 214 4.56 20.16 16.58
CA THR A 214 4.17 19.07 17.51
C THR A 214 2.66 18.86 17.60
N SER A 215 1.84 19.73 17.02
CA SER A 215 0.38 19.68 17.08
C SER A 215 -0.21 18.92 15.91
N ARG A 216 -1.35 18.24 16.17
CA ARG A 216 -2.14 17.59 15.12
C ARG A 216 -3.26 18.53 14.71
N GLY A 217 -3.34 18.85 13.41
CA GLY A 217 -4.41 19.62 12.81
C GLY A 217 -5.21 18.80 11.80
N TYR A 218 -6.35 19.35 11.37
CA TYR A 218 -7.14 18.87 10.24
C TYR A 218 -7.12 19.92 9.15
N ILE A 219 -6.84 19.49 7.92
CA ILE A 219 -7.03 20.34 6.75
C ILE A 219 -8.10 19.73 5.84
N ARG A 220 -8.92 20.58 5.22
CA ARG A 220 -9.88 20.19 4.19
C ARG A 220 -9.14 20.06 2.88
N LEU A 221 -9.29 18.92 2.20
CA LEU A 221 -8.54 18.66 0.97
C LEU A 221 -8.98 19.55 -0.20
N GLU A 222 -10.19 20.08 -0.15
CA GLU A 222 -10.71 21.01 -1.14
C GLU A 222 -10.10 22.42 -1.06
N ASP A 223 -9.53 22.80 0.09
CA ASP A 223 -8.87 24.07 0.31
C ASP A 223 -7.38 24.04 -0.09
N CYS A 224 -6.87 22.84 -0.45
CA CYS A 224 -5.47 22.63 -0.75
C CYS A 224 -5.21 22.59 -2.26
N LEU A 225 -4.02 23.06 -2.65
CA LEU A 225 -3.46 22.85 -3.98
C LEU A 225 -2.55 21.62 -3.97
N LEU A 226 -2.69 20.78 -4.99
CA LEU A 226 -1.80 19.64 -5.20
C LEU A 226 -0.58 20.09 -6.02
N ARG A 227 0.60 20.01 -5.44
CA ARG A 227 1.88 20.37 -6.06
C ARG A 227 2.45 19.20 -6.85
N GLU A 228 3.29 19.47 -7.85
CA GLU A 228 3.88 18.48 -8.77
C GLU A 228 4.72 17.39 -8.07
N ASP A 229 5.24 17.66 -6.89
CA ASP A 229 5.94 16.66 -6.06
C ASP A 229 4.97 15.83 -5.18
N GLY A 230 3.66 15.99 -5.35
CA GLY A 230 2.62 15.26 -4.62
C GLY A 230 2.28 15.83 -3.23
N ALA A 231 2.92 16.92 -2.83
CA ALA A 231 2.58 17.62 -1.61
C ALA A 231 1.28 18.42 -1.75
N LEU A 232 0.61 18.68 -0.62
CA LEU A 232 -0.48 19.65 -0.55
C LEU A 232 0.05 21.00 -0.06
N VAL A 233 -0.50 22.08 -0.61
CA VAL A 233 -0.20 23.44 -0.19
C VAL A 233 -1.49 24.09 0.28
N LEU A 234 -1.44 24.69 1.47
CA LEU A 234 -2.51 25.49 2.05
C LEU A 234 -1.90 26.80 2.59
N GLY A 235 -2.16 27.94 1.90
CA GLY A 235 -1.44 29.18 2.19
C GLY A 235 0.06 29.01 1.97
N ASP A 236 0.86 29.30 2.99
CA ASP A 236 2.33 29.17 2.98
C ASP A 236 2.83 27.78 3.48
N GLU A 237 1.92 26.91 3.90
CA GLU A 237 2.26 25.59 4.46
C GLU A 237 2.27 24.49 3.40
N VAL A 238 3.22 23.55 3.55
CA VAL A 238 3.42 22.43 2.65
C VAL A 238 3.35 21.12 3.43
N PHE A 239 2.46 20.20 2.99
CA PHE A 239 2.22 18.91 3.64
C PHE A 239 2.58 17.77 2.70
N TYR A 240 3.37 16.82 3.18
CA TYR A 240 3.81 15.64 2.42
C TYR A 240 3.07 14.37 2.84
N SER A 241 3.01 13.41 1.92
CA SER A 241 2.41 12.10 2.17
C SER A 241 3.25 11.23 3.12
N ARG A 242 4.56 11.42 3.12
CA ARG A 242 5.51 10.76 4.02
C ARG A 242 5.73 11.60 5.28
N ARG A 243 5.85 10.90 6.37
CA ARG A 243 6.25 11.45 7.67
C ARG A 243 7.44 10.69 8.24
#